data_65c581008020951c0840289da3bff447
#
_entry.id   65c581008020951c0840289da3bff447
#
_cell.length_a   1.000
_cell.length_b   1.000
_cell.length_c   1.000
_cell.angle_alpha   90.00
_cell.angle_beta   90.00
_cell.angle_gamma   90.00
#
_symmetry.space_group_name_H-M   'P 1'
#
loop_
_entity.id
_entity.type
_entity.pdbx_description
1 polymer ?
#
loop_
_entity_poly.entity_id
_entity_poly.type
_entity_poly.pdbx_seq_one_letter_code
_entity_poly.pdbx_strand_id
1 'polypeptide(L)'
;MSLEPRQNLLLPNTERWPLDLDKPVLELIDVSIGFNGKLVLDGLNLKIVPGLTTVIVGRSGSGKSVLVKLMMGLLKPDKGKVMLFGRDLATVSQLEVLELRKRLGMLFQNYALFDALPLEENVGFTLTENSKLKHRDIMKLSHELIRILGLAGSEKLLPSELSGGMKKRVSLARALVANPEVVLFDEPTTGLDPIMIEKVDEMILLAKQQYHITSAIISHDMASTKRLADRVAFLHDGKIVFYGTYAQFLDSEIEPIRLFVEGAQTSRLSKDDAVSTVASSAVLDEPVVELVDVYKKFGEKTVLKGVSLPIYPKKITVLIGASGSGKSVIIKHIMGLFKPTSGEIKIFGEPIGAMDEFKLNEVRRDFGLLFQHAALLDWLTVEENVAFPLRERKVPRKEIKDRVHDILERTFITDIKDRMPGEISEGQKKRVGLARAIVTRPKIM
;
A
#
# COMPACT_ATOMS: atom_id res chain seq x y z
N MET A 1 -38.10 12.96 21.79
CA MET A 1 -37.20 14.12 21.75
C MET A 1 -36.23 13.85 20.62
N SER A 2 -36.38 14.53 19.46
CA SER A 2 -35.46 14.36 18.31
C SER A 2 -34.14 15.03 18.68
N LEU A 3 -33.11 14.23 18.90
CA LEU A 3 -31.74 14.73 19.07
C LEU A 3 -31.37 15.60 17.86
N GLU A 4 -30.72 16.74 18.08
CA GLU A 4 -30.24 17.57 17.00
C GLU A 4 -29.32 16.73 16.06
N PRO A 5 -29.33 16.98 14.74
CA PRO A 5 -28.51 16.21 13.79
C PRO A 5 -27.02 16.12 14.14
N ARG A 6 -26.50 17.06 14.92
CA ARG A 6 -25.11 17.10 15.41
C ARG A 6 -24.79 16.04 16.45
N GLN A 7 -25.71 15.77 17.38
CA GLN A 7 -25.52 14.77 18.43
C GLN A 7 -25.56 13.35 17.86
N ASN A 8 -26.39 13.14 16.84
CA ASN A 8 -26.52 11.83 16.19
C ASN A 8 -25.25 11.36 15.47
N LEU A 9 -24.38 12.24 14.97
CA LEU A 9 -23.14 11.86 14.28
C LEU A 9 -22.02 11.47 15.25
N LEU A 10 -22.07 11.92 16.49
CA LEU A 10 -21.10 11.61 17.55
C LEU A 10 -21.56 10.47 18.47
N LEU A 11 -22.81 9.99 18.31
CA LEU A 11 -23.30 8.84 19.07
C LEU A 11 -22.65 7.54 18.60
N PRO A 12 -22.43 6.57 19.50
CA PRO A 12 -22.05 5.21 19.12
C PRO A 12 -23.01 4.65 18.07
N ASN A 13 -22.49 3.88 17.11
CA ASN A 13 -23.29 3.30 16.02
C ASN A 13 -24.46 2.44 16.51
N THR A 14 -24.35 1.85 17.71
CA THR A 14 -25.41 1.06 18.36
C THR A 14 -26.68 1.85 18.64
N GLU A 15 -26.57 3.18 18.85
CA GLU A 15 -27.74 4.05 19.05
C GLU A 15 -28.32 4.56 17.72
N ARG A 16 -27.46 4.75 16.73
CA ARG A 16 -27.85 5.21 15.39
C ARG A 16 -28.38 4.08 14.51
N TRP A 17 -27.75 2.91 14.63
CA TRP A 17 -28.01 1.71 13.84
C TRP A 17 -28.09 0.50 14.78
N PRO A 18 -29.27 0.12 15.26
CA PRO A 18 -29.42 -1.08 16.08
C PRO A 18 -28.87 -2.30 15.31
N LEU A 19 -27.82 -2.93 15.86
CA LEU A 19 -27.20 -4.09 15.28
C LEU A 19 -28.10 -5.31 15.46
N ASP A 20 -28.61 -5.86 14.36
CA ASP A 20 -29.18 -7.19 14.32
C ASP A 20 -28.00 -8.18 14.15
N LEU A 21 -27.52 -8.73 15.26
CA LEU A 21 -26.38 -9.65 15.25
C LEU A 21 -26.63 -10.95 14.49
N ASP A 22 -27.89 -11.27 14.23
CA ASP A 22 -28.30 -12.48 13.52
C ASP A 22 -28.24 -12.32 12.00
N LYS A 23 -28.15 -11.07 11.51
CA LYS A 23 -28.13 -10.79 10.07
C LYS A 23 -26.79 -10.17 9.65
N PRO A 24 -26.13 -10.70 8.61
CA PRO A 24 -24.91 -10.09 8.08
C PRO A 24 -25.18 -8.68 7.54
N VAL A 25 -24.30 -7.73 7.81
CA VAL A 25 -24.37 -6.37 7.25
C VAL A 25 -23.99 -6.35 5.77
N LEU A 26 -23.16 -7.29 5.37
CA LEU A 26 -22.75 -7.50 3.99
C LEU A 26 -22.61 -9.00 3.73
N GLU A 27 -23.20 -9.48 2.63
CA GLU A 27 -23.16 -10.88 2.23
C GLU A 27 -22.97 -11.01 0.72
N LEU A 28 -22.04 -11.85 0.33
CA LEU A 28 -21.86 -12.29 -1.06
C LEU A 28 -22.35 -13.72 -1.16
N ILE A 29 -23.23 -14.01 -2.13
CA ILE A 29 -23.88 -15.31 -2.30
C ILE A 29 -23.62 -15.78 -3.72
N ASP A 30 -22.80 -16.84 -3.86
CA ASP A 30 -22.44 -17.49 -5.12
C ASP A 30 -21.93 -16.52 -6.18
N VAL A 31 -21.10 -15.55 -5.75
CA VAL A 31 -20.65 -14.43 -6.60
C VAL A 31 -19.55 -14.87 -7.55
N SER A 32 -19.78 -14.68 -8.85
CA SER A 32 -18.76 -14.85 -9.89
C SER A 32 -18.61 -13.58 -10.72
N ILE A 33 -17.36 -13.24 -11.06
CA ILE A 33 -17.04 -12.13 -11.94
C ILE A 33 -15.73 -12.38 -12.68
N GLY A 34 -15.70 -12.01 -13.97
CA GLY A 34 -14.53 -12.14 -14.83
C GLY A 34 -14.27 -10.90 -15.67
N PHE A 35 -13.06 -10.79 -16.20
CA PHE A 35 -12.64 -9.71 -17.09
C PHE A 35 -11.83 -10.29 -18.26
N ASN A 36 -12.13 -9.84 -19.47
CA ASN A 36 -11.44 -10.27 -20.68
C ASN A 36 -11.37 -11.83 -20.83
N GLY A 37 -12.46 -12.50 -20.50
CA GLY A 37 -12.57 -13.97 -20.57
C GLY A 37 -11.86 -14.73 -19.43
N LYS A 38 -11.24 -14.03 -18.48
CA LYS A 38 -10.62 -14.64 -17.30
C LYS A 38 -11.50 -14.44 -16.07
N LEU A 39 -11.90 -15.55 -15.45
CA LEU A 39 -12.63 -15.55 -14.19
C LEU A 39 -11.70 -15.11 -13.05
N VAL A 40 -12.16 -14.16 -12.23
CA VAL A 40 -11.42 -13.60 -11.09
C VAL A 40 -11.98 -14.07 -9.77
N LEU A 41 -13.32 -14.09 -9.64
CA LEU A 41 -14.04 -14.73 -8.52
C LEU A 41 -14.99 -15.76 -9.09
N ASP A 42 -15.12 -16.90 -8.39
CA ASP A 42 -15.85 -18.07 -8.86
C ASP A 42 -16.70 -18.68 -7.73
N GLY A 43 -18.00 -18.42 -7.75
CA GLY A 43 -18.95 -18.94 -6.75
C GLY A 43 -18.61 -18.53 -5.32
N LEU A 44 -18.11 -17.30 -5.13
CA LEU A 44 -17.62 -16.81 -3.85
C LEU A 44 -18.78 -16.57 -2.87
N ASN A 45 -18.63 -17.12 -1.66
CA ASN A 45 -19.55 -16.89 -0.54
C ASN A 45 -18.79 -16.26 0.62
N LEU A 46 -19.28 -15.11 1.15
CA LEU A 46 -18.67 -14.42 2.28
C LEU A 46 -19.74 -13.65 3.06
N LYS A 47 -19.67 -13.71 4.39
CA LYS A 47 -20.53 -12.95 5.31
C LYS A 47 -19.69 -12.05 6.19
N ILE A 48 -20.08 -10.78 6.30
CA ILE A 48 -19.53 -9.84 7.27
C ILE A 48 -20.55 -9.67 8.39
N VAL A 49 -20.14 -10.14 9.57
CA VAL A 49 -21.01 -10.17 10.77
C VAL A 49 -20.96 -8.83 11.48
N PRO A 50 -22.10 -8.27 11.93
CA PRO A 50 -22.15 -7.01 12.68
C PRO A 50 -21.22 -6.99 13.89
N GLY A 51 -20.56 -5.86 14.12
CA GLY A 51 -19.69 -5.64 15.28
C GLY A 51 -18.36 -6.39 15.26
N LEU A 52 -18.13 -7.30 14.28
CA LEU A 52 -16.88 -8.04 14.16
C LEU A 52 -15.94 -7.43 13.11
N THR A 53 -14.66 -7.70 13.29
CA THR A 53 -13.62 -7.45 12.30
C THR A 53 -13.36 -8.74 11.54
N THR A 54 -13.69 -8.76 10.24
CA THR A 54 -13.31 -9.85 9.33
C THR A 54 -12.08 -9.43 8.53
N VAL A 55 -10.97 -10.13 8.70
CA VAL A 55 -9.76 -9.90 7.89
C VAL A 55 -9.75 -10.89 6.74
N ILE A 56 -9.70 -10.35 5.53
CA ILE A 56 -9.65 -11.11 4.28
C ILE A 56 -8.19 -11.19 3.84
N VAL A 57 -7.61 -12.37 3.92
CA VAL A 57 -6.23 -12.63 3.54
C VAL A 57 -6.15 -13.45 2.26
N GLY A 58 -5.03 -13.34 1.54
CA GLY A 58 -4.80 -14.08 0.30
C GLY A 58 -3.64 -13.52 -0.51
N ARG A 59 -3.13 -14.29 -1.46
CA ARG A 59 -2.01 -13.91 -2.31
C ARG A 59 -2.30 -12.66 -3.14
N SER A 60 -1.26 -11.94 -3.58
CA SER A 60 -1.41 -10.85 -4.55
C SER A 60 -2.05 -11.39 -5.84
N GLY A 61 -3.02 -10.65 -6.38
CA GLY A 61 -3.75 -11.08 -7.58
C GLY A 61 -4.89 -12.08 -7.35
N SER A 62 -5.21 -12.48 -6.11
CA SER A 62 -6.31 -13.41 -5.81
C SER A 62 -7.72 -12.83 -5.97
N GLY A 63 -7.87 -11.54 -6.34
CA GLY A 63 -9.16 -10.90 -6.53
C GLY A 63 -9.64 -10.01 -5.37
N LYS A 64 -8.79 -9.74 -4.34
CA LYS A 64 -9.15 -8.94 -3.15
C LYS A 64 -9.71 -7.56 -3.49
N SER A 65 -9.06 -6.83 -4.40
CA SER A 65 -9.52 -5.49 -4.82
C SER A 65 -10.83 -5.54 -5.62
N VAL A 66 -11.08 -6.62 -6.36
CA VAL A 66 -12.36 -6.85 -7.04
C VAL A 66 -13.44 -7.12 -6.00
N LEU A 67 -13.13 -7.91 -4.98
CA LEU A 67 -14.03 -8.19 -3.86
C LEU A 67 -14.45 -6.91 -3.14
N VAL A 68 -13.51 -6.00 -2.82
CA VAL A 68 -13.85 -4.70 -2.22
C VAL A 68 -14.78 -3.88 -3.11
N LYS A 69 -14.50 -3.82 -4.40
CA LYS A 69 -15.35 -3.07 -5.35
C LYS A 69 -16.77 -3.64 -5.43
N LEU A 70 -16.92 -4.96 -5.34
CA LEU A 70 -18.24 -5.62 -5.24
C LEU A 70 -18.96 -5.27 -3.93
N MET A 71 -18.24 -5.35 -2.80
CA MET A 71 -18.77 -4.97 -1.47
C MET A 71 -19.24 -3.52 -1.42
N MET A 72 -18.56 -2.63 -2.14
CA MET A 72 -18.94 -1.22 -2.30
C MET A 72 -20.08 -1.01 -3.32
N GLY A 73 -20.49 -2.04 -4.03
CA GLY A 73 -21.43 -1.90 -5.15
C GLY A 73 -20.87 -1.11 -6.34
N LEU A 74 -19.53 -0.96 -6.44
CA LEU A 74 -18.86 -0.29 -7.57
C LEU A 74 -18.76 -1.21 -8.80
N LEU A 75 -18.86 -2.52 -8.59
CA LEU A 75 -18.95 -3.53 -9.62
C LEU A 75 -20.22 -4.32 -9.41
N LYS A 76 -20.82 -4.80 -10.50
CA LYS A 76 -21.90 -5.79 -10.49
C LYS A 76 -21.29 -7.18 -10.78
N PRO A 77 -21.68 -8.23 -10.06
CA PRO A 77 -21.24 -9.57 -10.37
C PRO A 77 -21.87 -10.06 -11.68
N ASP A 78 -21.21 -10.99 -12.37
CA ASP A 78 -21.76 -11.68 -13.54
C ASP A 78 -22.80 -12.72 -13.12
N LYS A 79 -22.58 -13.35 -11.94
CA LYS A 79 -23.52 -14.29 -11.29
C LYS A 79 -23.53 -14.08 -9.79
N GLY A 80 -24.60 -14.53 -9.15
CA GLY A 80 -24.79 -14.44 -7.70
C GLY A 80 -25.34 -13.09 -7.26
N LYS A 81 -25.25 -12.81 -5.96
CA LYS A 81 -25.83 -11.62 -5.32
C LYS A 81 -24.88 -10.98 -4.35
N VAL A 82 -24.92 -9.65 -4.30
CA VAL A 82 -24.25 -8.84 -3.26
C VAL A 82 -25.33 -8.17 -2.44
N MET A 83 -25.46 -8.61 -1.19
CA MET A 83 -26.42 -8.08 -0.23
C MET A 83 -25.72 -7.07 0.65
N LEU A 84 -26.27 -5.86 0.76
CA LEU A 84 -25.79 -4.81 1.67
C LEU A 84 -26.95 -4.37 2.57
N PHE A 85 -26.81 -4.53 3.88
CA PHE A 85 -27.87 -4.30 4.87
C PHE A 85 -29.21 -4.99 4.50
N GLY A 86 -29.12 -6.24 4.00
CA GLY A 86 -30.28 -7.03 3.60
C GLY A 86 -30.90 -6.65 2.25
N ARG A 87 -30.29 -5.72 1.50
CA ARG A 87 -30.73 -5.30 0.17
C ARG A 87 -29.81 -5.85 -0.91
N ASP A 88 -30.39 -6.48 -1.93
CA ASP A 88 -29.64 -6.96 -3.10
C ASP A 88 -29.29 -5.78 -4.01
N LEU A 89 -27.98 -5.47 -4.12
CA LEU A 89 -27.48 -4.33 -4.90
C LEU A 89 -27.78 -4.42 -6.39
N ALA A 90 -28.13 -5.60 -6.91
CA ALA A 90 -28.52 -5.77 -8.30
C ALA A 90 -29.97 -5.33 -8.58
N THR A 91 -30.84 -5.34 -7.55
CA THR A 91 -32.28 -5.10 -7.68
C THR A 91 -32.73 -3.72 -7.24
N VAL A 92 -31.92 -3.04 -6.43
CA VAL A 92 -32.23 -1.70 -5.94
C VAL A 92 -31.84 -0.61 -6.94
N SER A 93 -32.49 0.55 -6.85
CA SER A 93 -32.17 1.71 -7.69
C SER A 93 -30.79 2.28 -7.38
N GLN A 94 -30.19 3.01 -8.34
CA GLN A 94 -28.91 3.68 -8.10
C GLN A 94 -28.96 4.68 -6.94
N LEU A 95 -30.07 5.36 -6.74
CA LEU A 95 -30.28 6.28 -5.61
C LEU A 95 -30.25 5.53 -4.29
N GLU A 96 -30.90 4.35 -4.21
CA GLU A 96 -30.87 3.53 -3.02
C GLU A 96 -29.45 2.99 -2.75
N VAL A 97 -28.70 2.59 -3.78
CA VAL A 97 -27.28 2.22 -3.63
C VAL A 97 -26.45 3.36 -3.04
N LEU A 98 -26.69 4.61 -3.48
CA LEU A 98 -26.00 5.77 -2.92
C LEU A 98 -26.34 5.98 -1.43
N GLU A 99 -27.63 5.82 -1.06
CA GLU A 99 -28.03 5.92 0.37
C GLU A 99 -27.39 4.81 1.22
N LEU A 100 -27.36 3.56 0.72
CA LEU A 100 -26.69 2.46 1.40
C LEU A 100 -25.18 2.74 1.59
N ARG A 101 -24.51 3.32 0.57
CA ARG A 101 -23.09 3.68 0.64
C ARG A 101 -22.79 4.75 1.70
N LYS A 102 -23.73 5.64 2.06
CA LYS A 102 -23.52 6.61 3.14
C LYS A 102 -23.28 5.96 4.50
N ARG A 103 -23.68 4.70 4.66
CA ARG A 103 -23.45 3.86 5.85
C ARG A 103 -22.11 3.13 5.83
N LEU A 104 -21.34 3.26 4.71
CA LEU A 104 -20.03 2.64 4.54
C LEU A 104 -18.93 3.70 4.65
N GLY A 105 -17.87 3.37 5.36
CA GLY A 105 -16.59 4.06 5.30
C GLY A 105 -15.60 3.25 4.45
N MET A 106 -14.68 3.93 3.76
CA MET A 106 -13.63 3.27 2.99
C MET A 106 -12.28 3.91 3.22
N LEU A 107 -11.30 3.06 3.58
CA LEU A 107 -9.89 3.43 3.58
C LEU A 107 -9.20 2.73 2.41
N PHE A 108 -8.74 3.53 1.44
CA PHE A 108 -8.08 3.04 0.22
C PHE A 108 -6.59 2.80 0.43
N GLN A 109 -6.02 1.86 -0.29
CA GLN A 109 -4.61 1.51 -0.26
C GLN A 109 -3.70 2.73 -0.50
N ASN A 110 -4.01 3.56 -1.50
CA ASN A 110 -3.26 4.76 -1.89
C ASN A 110 -3.82 6.05 -1.29
N TYR A 111 -4.39 5.98 -0.07
CA TYR A 111 -4.97 7.11 0.69
C TYR A 111 -6.17 7.78 0.00
N ALA A 112 -6.17 7.92 -1.32
CA ALA A 112 -7.16 8.62 -2.15
C ALA A 112 -7.50 10.03 -1.62
N LEU A 113 -6.51 10.76 -1.09
CA LEU A 113 -6.66 12.15 -0.66
C LEU A 113 -6.75 13.07 -1.86
N PHE A 114 -7.51 14.14 -1.71
CA PHE A 114 -7.58 15.22 -2.70
C PHE A 114 -6.38 16.14 -2.49
N ASP A 115 -5.46 16.16 -3.43
CA ASP A 115 -4.18 16.88 -3.32
C ASP A 115 -4.35 18.41 -3.20
N ALA A 116 -5.44 18.95 -3.75
CA ALA A 116 -5.78 20.37 -3.70
C ALA A 116 -6.49 20.83 -2.41
N LEU A 117 -6.90 19.89 -1.54
CA LEU A 117 -7.62 20.20 -0.32
C LEU A 117 -6.74 20.05 0.91
N PRO A 118 -6.81 20.97 1.88
CA PRO A 118 -6.14 20.81 3.16
C PRO A 118 -6.72 19.61 3.94
N LEU A 119 -6.00 19.20 4.96
CA LEU A 119 -6.31 18.00 5.74
C LEU A 119 -7.73 18.06 6.34
N GLU A 120 -8.14 19.19 6.90
CA GLU A 120 -9.47 19.35 7.50
C GLU A 120 -10.61 19.19 6.49
N GLU A 121 -10.41 19.68 5.27
CA GLU A 121 -11.40 19.56 4.18
C GLU A 121 -11.40 18.13 3.60
N ASN A 122 -10.23 17.50 3.49
CA ASN A 122 -10.13 16.08 3.13
C ASN A 122 -10.93 15.19 4.08
N VAL A 123 -10.82 15.43 5.39
CA VAL A 123 -11.58 14.68 6.41
C VAL A 123 -13.08 14.99 6.27
N GLY A 124 -13.46 16.26 6.18
CA GLY A 124 -14.86 16.70 6.12
C GLY A 124 -15.57 16.40 4.79
N PHE A 125 -14.83 16.01 3.74
CA PHE A 125 -15.35 15.90 2.39
C PHE A 125 -16.61 15.02 2.29
N THR A 126 -16.58 13.84 2.93
CA THR A 126 -17.72 12.92 2.92
C THR A 126 -19.01 13.57 3.48
N LEU A 127 -18.89 14.39 4.51
CA LEU A 127 -20.03 15.10 5.09
C LEU A 127 -20.47 16.29 4.23
N THR A 128 -19.54 16.97 3.59
CA THR A 128 -19.83 18.07 2.64
C THR A 128 -20.70 17.58 1.51
N GLU A 129 -20.37 16.43 0.93
CA GLU A 129 -21.10 15.87 -0.21
C GLU A 129 -22.42 15.17 0.18
N ASN A 130 -22.49 14.56 1.38
CA ASN A 130 -23.58 13.63 1.72
C ASN A 130 -24.47 14.09 2.86
N SER A 131 -24.25 15.29 3.44
CA SER A 131 -25.06 15.79 4.54
C SER A 131 -25.58 17.20 4.28
N LYS A 132 -26.58 17.62 5.08
CA LYS A 132 -27.10 18.99 5.10
C LYS A 132 -26.46 19.83 6.21
N LEU A 133 -25.36 19.36 6.81
CA LEU A 133 -24.66 20.08 7.85
C LEU A 133 -24.05 21.38 7.34
N LYS A 134 -24.01 22.41 8.17
CA LYS A 134 -23.31 23.64 7.85
C LYS A 134 -21.80 23.39 7.84
N HIS A 135 -21.07 24.04 6.96
CA HIS A 135 -19.61 23.93 6.84
C HIS A 135 -18.90 24.05 8.20
N ARG A 136 -19.31 25.02 9.03
CA ARG A 136 -18.76 25.18 10.40
C ARG A 136 -18.87 23.93 11.25
N ASP A 137 -19.96 23.18 11.14
CA ASP A 137 -20.22 21.98 11.95
C ASP A 137 -19.42 20.80 11.41
N ILE A 138 -19.28 20.71 10.08
CA ILE A 138 -18.40 19.72 9.42
C ILE A 138 -16.95 19.94 9.86
N MET A 139 -16.45 21.19 9.84
CA MET A 139 -15.08 21.48 10.28
C MET A 139 -14.86 21.14 11.76
N LYS A 140 -15.85 21.35 12.62
CA LYS A 140 -15.77 20.92 14.01
C LYS A 140 -15.55 19.42 14.16
N LEU A 141 -16.33 18.60 13.43
CA LEU A 141 -16.21 17.15 13.44
C LEU A 141 -14.86 16.69 12.86
N SER A 142 -14.42 17.34 11.78
CA SER A 142 -13.10 17.08 11.18
C SER A 142 -11.97 17.35 12.16
N HIS A 143 -11.97 18.50 12.84
CA HIS A 143 -10.95 18.86 13.83
C HIS A 143 -10.93 17.91 15.03
N GLU A 144 -12.08 17.44 15.46
CA GLU A 144 -12.17 16.47 16.55
C GLU A 144 -11.49 15.15 16.18
N LEU A 145 -11.79 14.59 15.00
CA LEU A 145 -11.14 13.38 14.51
C LEU A 145 -9.65 13.56 14.25
N ILE A 146 -9.26 14.71 13.69
CA ILE A 146 -7.84 15.07 13.49
C ILE A 146 -7.11 15.04 14.83
N ARG A 147 -7.70 15.60 15.87
CA ARG A 147 -7.14 15.60 17.23
C ARG A 147 -7.05 14.19 17.83
N ILE A 148 -8.13 13.40 17.73
CA ILE A 148 -8.18 12.01 18.24
C ILE A 148 -7.11 11.16 17.58
N LEU A 149 -6.86 11.35 16.28
CA LEU A 149 -5.87 10.61 15.52
C LEU A 149 -4.45 11.20 15.61
N GLY A 150 -4.19 12.12 16.56
CA GLY A 150 -2.87 12.68 16.83
C GLY A 150 -2.29 13.50 15.67
N LEU A 151 -3.14 14.26 14.98
CA LEU A 151 -2.78 15.14 13.87
C LEU A 151 -3.06 16.63 14.18
N ALA A 152 -3.32 16.96 15.44
CA ALA A 152 -3.56 18.34 15.86
C ALA A 152 -2.43 19.28 15.42
N GLY A 153 -2.78 20.46 14.89
CA GLY A 153 -1.84 21.44 14.34
C GLY A 153 -1.48 21.20 12.86
N SER A 154 -2.05 20.15 12.23
CA SER A 154 -1.82 19.85 10.80
C SER A 154 -3.04 20.14 9.92
N GLU A 155 -4.08 20.76 10.46
CA GLU A 155 -5.39 20.92 9.83
C GLU A 155 -5.32 21.60 8.45
N LYS A 156 -4.42 22.56 8.30
CA LYS A 156 -4.23 23.37 7.10
C LYS A 156 -3.21 22.82 6.10
N LEU A 157 -2.48 21.75 6.47
CA LEU A 157 -1.48 21.16 5.58
C LEU A 157 -2.13 20.45 4.40
N LEU A 158 -1.46 20.51 3.25
CA LEU A 158 -1.83 19.77 2.05
C LEU A 158 -1.28 18.33 2.10
N PRO A 159 -1.86 17.38 1.36
CA PRO A 159 -1.36 16.01 1.30
C PRO A 159 0.12 15.88 0.93
N SER A 160 0.65 16.76 0.09
CA SER A 160 2.07 16.79 -0.31
C SER A 160 3.02 17.04 0.87
N GLU A 161 2.54 17.71 1.92
CA GLU A 161 3.31 18.06 3.12
C GLU A 161 3.25 16.98 4.20
N LEU A 162 2.41 15.95 4.03
CA LEU A 162 2.18 14.89 4.99
C LEU A 162 3.12 13.70 4.78
N SER A 163 3.59 13.10 5.88
CA SER A 163 4.23 11.78 5.84
C SER A 163 3.24 10.68 5.47
N GLY A 164 3.71 9.52 5.01
CA GLY A 164 2.84 8.37 4.69
C GLY A 164 1.95 7.94 5.85
N GLY A 165 2.48 7.92 7.08
CA GLY A 165 1.70 7.62 8.28
C GLY A 165 0.65 8.69 8.60
N MET A 166 0.92 9.98 8.35
CA MET A 166 -0.09 11.04 8.48
C MET A 166 -1.19 10.86 7.43
N LYS A 167 -0.85 10.59 6.17
CA LYS A 167 -1.83 10.33 5.11
C LYS A 167 -2.78 9.18 5.45
N LYS A 168 -2.27 8.09 6.05
CA LYS A 168 -3.11 6.97 6.51
C LYS A 168 -4.08 7.41 7.59
N ARG A 169 -3.62 8.18 8.58
CA ARG A 169 -4.46 8.70 9.65
C ARG A 169 -5.55 9.64 9.13
N VAL A 170 -5.21 10.52 8.18
CA VAL A 170 -6.20 11.38 7.50
C VAL A 170 -7.25 10.56 6.76
N SER A 171 -6.82 9.54 6.02
CA SER A 171 -7.72 8.63 5.31
C SER A 171 -8.65 7.88 6.26
N LEU A 172 -8.15 7.49 7.44
CA LEU A 172 -8.96 6.88 8.49
C LEU A 172 -9.97 7.90 9.06
N ALA A 173 -9.53 9.13 9.36
CA ALA A 173 -10.42 10.19 9.82
C ALA A 173 -11.57 10.42 8.83
N ARG A 174 -11.25 10.51 7.53
CA ARG A 174 -12.25 10.68 6.46
C ARG A 174 -13.22 9.51 6.39
N ALA A 175 -12.75 8.29 6.56
CA ALA A 175 -13.61 7.10 6.56
C ALA A 175 -14.58 7.08 7.76
N LEU A 176 -14.19 7.68 8.90
CA LEU A 176 -14.94 7.66 10.15
C LEU A 176 -15.84 8.89 10.35
N VAL A 177 -15.57 10.03 9.70
CA VAL A 177 -16.23 11.31 9.97
C VAL A 177 -17.76 11.26 9.82
N ALA A 178 -18.25 10.41 8.91
CA ALA A 178 -19.69 10.21 8.70
C ALA A 178 -20.32 9.21 9.71
N ASN A 179 -19.54 8.71 10.67
CA ASN A 179 -19.94 7.67 11.63
C ASN A 179 -20.59 6.46 10.92
N PRO A 180 -19.86 5.74 10.04
CA PRO A 180 -20.39 4.62 9.27
C PRO A 180 -20.65 3.40 10.16
N GLU A 181 -21.57 2.52 9.72
CA GLU A 181 -21.78 1.22 10.36
C GLU A 181 -20.71 0.20 10.01
N VAL A 182 -20.24 0.25 8.76
CA VAL A 182 -19.21 -0.66 8.23
C VAL A 182 -18.05 0.16 7.68
N VAL A 183 -16.84 -0.24 8.01
CA VAL A 183 -15.64 0.32 7.39
C VAL A 183 -14.88 -0.77 6.65
N LEU A 184 -14.64 -0.53 5.37
CA LEU A 184 -13.82 -1.36 4.52
C LEU A 184 -12.40 -0.79 4.48
N PHE A 185 -11.41 -1.63 4.75
CA PHE A 185 -9.99 -1.26 4.73
C PHE A 185 -9.29 -2.05 3.63
N ASP A 186 -8.76 -1.36 2.62
CA ASP A 186 -7.98 -1.97 1.56
C ASP A 186 -6.49 -1.78 1.85
N GLU A 187 -5.87 -2.83 2.38
CA GLU A 187 -4.45 -2.88 2.75
C GLU A 187 -3.97 -1.67 3.60
N PRO A 188 -4.54 -1.46 4.79
CA PRO A 188 -4.29 -0.26 5.59
C PRO A 188 -2.83 -0.10 6.04
N THR A 189 -2.07 -1.18 6.12
CA THR A 189 -0.70 -1.21 6.65
C THR A 189 0.37 -1.32 5.57
N THR A 190 -0.01 -1.52 4.32
CA THR A 190 0.93 -1.69 3.21
C THR A 190 1.83 -0.46 3.01
N GLY A 191 3.13 -0.71 2.90
CA GLY A 191 4.15 0.33 2.69
C GLY A 191 4.55 1.12 3.94
N LEU A 192 4.09 0.69 5.13
CA LEU A 192 4.49 1.27 6.42
C LEU A 192 5.63 0.46 7.05
N ASP A 193 6.41 1.12 7.90
CA ASP A 193 7.37 0.44 8.77
C ASP A 193 6.65 -0.27 9.95
N PRO A 194 7.30 -1.26 10.60
CA PRO A 194 6.66 -2.07 11.65
C PRO A 194 6.05 -1.27 12.80
N ILE A 195 6.67 -0.15 13.20
CA ILE A 195 6.17 0.71 14.29
C ILE A 195 4.89 1.42 13.84
N MET A 196 4.86 1.86 12.59
CA MET A 196 3.69 2.52 12.02
C MET A 196 2.54 1.55 11.75
N ILE A 197 2.85 0.29 11.38
CA ILE A 197 1.84 -0.78 11.26
C ILE A 197 1.11 -0.95 12.59
N GLU A 198 1.85 -1.11 13.69
CA GLU A 198 1.27 -1.28 15.03
C GLU A 198 0.37 -0.11 15.42
N LYS A 199 0.82 1.13 15.19
CA LYS A 199 0.01 2.32 15.44
C LYS A 199 -1.27 2.38 14.61
N VAL A 200 -1.25 1.97 13.35
CA VAL A 200 -2.45 1.92 12.50
C VAL A 200 -3.41 0.84 13.00
N ASP A 201 -2.90 -0.33 13.38
CA ASP A 201 -3.71 -1.40 13.97
C ASP A 201 -4.39 -0.94 15.29
N GLU A 202 -3.63 -0.29 16.19
CA GLU A 202 -4.18 0.30 17.43
C GLU A 202 -5.29 1.29 17.13
N MET A 203 -5.12 2.15 16.12
CA MET A 203 -6.15 3.12 15.74
C MET A 203 -7.41 2.47 15.18
N ILE A 204 -7.28 1.38 14.41
CA ILE A 204 -8.42 0.59 13.94
C ILE A 204 -9.16 -0.05 15.11
N LEU A 205 -8.44 -0.60 16.09
CA LEU A 205 -9.02 -1.18 17.31
C LEU A 205 -9.73 -0.11 18.14
N LEU A 206 -9.13 1.06 18.34
CA LEU A 206 -9.75 2.19 19.06
C LEU A 206 -11.02 2.65 18.34
N ALA A 207 -10.97 2.79 17.00
CA ALA A 207 -12.15 3.15 16.22
C ALA A 207 -13.26 2.11 16.37
N LYS A 208 -12.93 0.80 16.34
CA LYS A 208 -13.89 -0.27 16.59
C LYS A 208 -14.55 -0.14 17.98
N GLN A 209 -13.75 0.10 19.03
CA GLN A 209 -14.24 0.21 20.39
C GLN A 209 -15.11 1.46 20.61
N GLN A 210 -14.69 2.62 20.09
CA GLN A 210 -15.38 3.90 20.29
C GLN A 210 -16.64 4.04 19.44
N TYR A 211 -16.60 3.57 18.18
CA TYR A 211 -17.68 3.78 17.21
C TYR A 211 -18.50 2.50 16.97
N HIS A 212 -18.14 1.37 17.61
CA HIS A 212 -18.81 0.08 17.44
C HIS A 212 -18.96 -0.33 15.95
N ILE A 213 -17.96 0.00 15.13
CA ILE A 213 -18.01 -0.28 13.70
C ILE A 213 -17.81 -1.77 13.39
N THR A 214 -18.49 -2.24 12.37
CA THR A 214 -18.17 -3.50 11.70
C THR A 214 -17.02 -3.26 10.73
N SER A 215 -16.02 -4.12 10.70
CA SER A 215 -14.84 -3.93 9.85
C SER A 215 -14.62 -5.11 8.89
N ALA A 216 -14.34 -4.82 7.62
CA ALA A 216 -13.78 -5.77 6.68
C ALA A 216 -12.43 -5.26 6.20
N ILE A 217 -11.36 -5.99 6.47
CA ILE A 217 -9.98 -5.56 6.25
C ILE A 217 -9.32 -6.51 5.25
N ILE A 218 -8.85 -5.98 4.13
CA ILE A 218 -7.93 -6.71 3.26
C ILE A 218 -6.52 -6.53 3.78
N SER A 219 -5.83 -7.63 4.03
CA SER A 219 -4.44 -7.61 4.47
C SER A 219 -3.68 -8.82 3.95
N HIS A 220 -2.37 -8.69 3.82
CA HIS A 220 -1.43 -9.80 3.65
C HIS A 220 -0.47 -9.89 4.85
N ASP A 221 -0.61 -8.99 5.84
CA ASP A 221 0.22 -8.96 7.04
C ASP A 221 -0.39 -9.85 8.14
N MET A 222 0.34 -10.91 8.49
CA MET A 222 -0.10 -11.88 9.50
C MET A 222 -0.07 -11.30 10.93
N ALA A 223 0.80 -10.33 11.19
CA ALA A 223 0.87 -9.71 12.52
C ALA A 223 -0.33 -8.79 12.74
N SER A 224 -0.70 -7.97 11.74
CA SER A 224 -1.95 -7.18 11.77
C SER A 224 -3.17 -8.09 11.82
N THR A 225 -3.19 -9.18 11.04
CA THR A 225 -4.30 -10.15 11.07
C THR A 225 -4.50 -10.72 12.47
N LYS A 226 -3.41 -11.12 13.16
CA LYS A 226 -3.46 -11.61 14.53
C LYS A 226 -4.04 -10.59 15.51
N ARG A 227 -3.70 -9.29 15.34
CA ARG A 227 -4.16 -8.21 16.25
C ARG A 227 -5.60 -7.79 16.01
N LEU A 228 -6.02 -7.80 14.76
CA LEU A 228 -7.29 -7.18 14.34
C LEU A 228 -8.45 -8.15 14.16
N ALA A 229 -8.18 -9.42 13.77
CA ALA A 229 -9.21 -10.33 13.30
C ALA A 229 -10.02 -10.98 14.42
N ASP A 230 -11.35 -10.77 14.41
CA ASP A 230 -12.30 -11.69 15.08
C ASP A 230 -12.57 -12.89 14.17
N ARG A 231 -12.55 -12.68 12.84
CA ARG A 231 -12.69 -13.70 11.81
C ARG A 231 -11.63 -13.50 10.71
N VAL A 232 -11.12 -14.59 10.20
CA VAL A 232 -10.23 -14.64 9.04
C VAL A 232 -10.97 -15.32 7.90
N ALA A 233 -10.99 -14.68 6.73
CA ALA A 233 -11.44 -15.26 5.47
C ALA A 233 -10.24 -15.42 4.54
N PHE A 234 -9.96 -16.62 4.05
CA PHE A 234 -8.85 -16.85 3.13
C PHE A 234 -9.34 -16.98 1.70
N LEU A 235 -8.92 -16.01 0.88
CA LEU A 235 -9.25 -15.95 -0.54
C LEU A 235 -8.15 -16.62 -1.37
N HIS A 236 -8.50 -17.71 -2.04
CA HIS A 236 -7.63 -18.46 -2.92
C HIS A 236 -8.36 -18.86 -4.20
N ASP A 237 -7.75 -18.63 -5.36
CA ASP A 237 -8.27 -18.95 -6.68
C ASP A 237 -9.74 -18.52 -6.88
N GLY A 238 -10.04 -17.28 -6.47
CA GLY A 238 -11.36 -16.68 -6.62
C GLY A 238 -12.44 -17.18 -5.64
N LYS A 239 -12.09 -18.03 -4.65
CA LYS A 239 -13.01 -18.60 -3.66
C LYS A 239 -12.57 -18.30 -2.24
N ILE A 240 -13.52 -18.18 -1.31
CA ILE A 240 -13.23 -18.24 0.12
C ILE A 240 -13.13 -19.70 0.51
N VAL A 241 -11.89 -20.17 0.71
CA VAL A 241 -11.61 -21.58 1.06
C VAL A 241 -11.56 -21.82 2.56
N PHE A 242 -11.57 -20.75 3.35
CA PHE A 242 -11.62 -20.81 4.81
C PHE A 242 -12.33 -19.59 5.38
N TYR A 243 -13.10 -19.79 6.44
CA TYR A 243 -13.70 -18.74 7.27
C TYR A 243 -13.77 -19.21 8.72
N GLY A 244 -13.04 -18.56 9.62
CA GLY A 244 -12.96 -18.97 11.02
C GLY A 244 -12.20 -17.98 11.90
N THR A 245 -11.79 -18.40 13.09
CA THR A 245 -10.92 -17.60 13.97
C THR A 245 -9.48 -17.64 13.49
N TYR A 246 -8.65 -16.70 13.98
CA TYR A 246 -7.22 -16.71 13.67
C TYR A 246 -6.50 -17.97 14.13
N ALA A 247 -6.89 -18.54 15.29
CA ALA A 247 -6.33 -19.81 15.78
C ALA A 247 -6.66 -20.96 14.82
N GLN A 248 -7.93 -21.11 14.44
CA GLN A 248 -8.35 -22.12 13.45
C GLN A 248 -7.67 -21.96 12.09
N PHE A 249 -7.36 -20.71 11.71
CA PHE A 249 -6.62 -20.44 10.47
C PHE A 249 -5.18 -20.93 10.52
N LEU A 250 -4.50 -20.75 11.65
CA LEU A 250 -3.11 -21.26 11.83
C LEU A 250 -3.04 -22.80 11.88
N ASP A 251 -4.06 -23.43 12.47
CA ASP A 251 -4.13 -24.89 12.64
C ASP A 251 -4.75 -25.59 11.40
N SER A 252 -5.01 -24.84 10.33
CA SER A 252 -5.66 -25.37 9.14
C SER A 252 -4.76 -26.31 8.34
N GLU A 253 -5.26 -27.49 8.03
CA GLU A 253 -4.60 -28.49 7.16
C GLU A 253 -4.74 -28.19 5.66
N ILE A 254 -5.50 -27.15 5.28
CA ILE A 254 -5.70 -26.75 3.90
C ILE A 254 -4.36 -26.30 3.30
N GLU A 255 -3.85 -27.02 2.31
CA GLU A 255 -2.52 -26.82 1.73
C GLU A 255 -2.22 -25.35 1.32
N PRO A 256 -3.08 -24.63 0.58
CA PRO A 256 -2.87 -23.21 0.29
C PRO A 256 -2.70 -22.31 1.51
N ILE A 257 -3.39 -22.64 2.63
CA ILE A 257 -3.26 -21.88 3.90
C ILE A 257 -1.92 -22.17 4.53
N ARG A 258 -1.54 -23.45 4.63
CA ARG A 258 -0.26 -23.87 5.20
C ARG A 258 0.91 -23.18 4.48
N LEU A 259 0.92 -23.24 3.14
CA LEU A 259 1.94 -22.58 2.33
C LEU A 259 1.94 -21.05 2.51
N PHE A 260 0.77 -20.43 2.71
CA PHE A 260 0.66 -18.99 2.98
C PHE A 260 1.23 -18.63 4.36
N VAL A 261 0.91 -19.40 5.39
CA VAL A 261 1.38 -19.21 6.76
C VAL A 261 2.89 -19.46 6.86
N GLU A 262 3.39 -20.57 6.29
CA GLU A 262 4.83 -20.88 6.23
C GLU A 262 5.61 -19.79 5.49
N GLY A 263 5.13 -19.33 4.34
CA GLY A 263 5.75 -18.23 3.59
C GLY A 263 5.79 -16.92 4.36
N ALA A 264 4.79 -16.64 5.20
CA ALA A 264 4.78 -15.48 6.07
C ALA A 264 5.70 -15.64 7.30
N GLN A 265 5.90 -16.87 7.79
CA GLN A 265 6.82 -17.18 8.90
C GLN A 265 8.28 -17.18 8.44
N THR A 266 8.57 -17.71 7.27
CA THR A 266 9.93 -17.72 6.69
C THR A 266 10.43 -16.30 6.35
N SER A 267 9.52 -15.35 6.15
CA SER A 267 9.85 -13.91 6.06
C SER A 267 10.33 -13.32 7.39
N ARG A 268 10.09 -13.99 8.50
CA ARG A 268 10.73 -13.73 9.79
C ARG A 268 11.91 -14.68 9.85
N LEU A 269 13.08 -14.25 9.37
CA LEU A 269 14.35 -14.90 9.70
C LEU A 269 14.29 -15.27 11.18
N SER A 270 14.42 -16.57 11.50
CA SER A 270 14.44 -17.01 12.87
C SER A 270 15.53 -16.22 13.60
N LYS A 271 15.26 -15.78 14.83
CA LYS A 271 16.27 -15.13 15.66
C LYS A 271 17.52 -16.01 15.85
N ASP A 272 17.40 -17.30 15.53
CA ASP A 272 18.46 -18.31 15.65
C ASP A 272 19.36 -18.40 14.40
N ASP A 273 18.91 -17.90 13.24
CA ASP A 273 19.77 -17.57 12.10
C ASP A 273 20.42 -16.18 12.33
N ALA A 274 21.00 -15.99 13.50
CA ALA A 274 21.98 -14.95 13.70
C ALA A 274 23.03 -15.18 12.61
N VAL A 275 22.96 -14.33 11.57
CA VAL A 275 24.03 -14.20 10.60
C VAL A 275 25.31 -14.20 11.41
N SER A 276 26.04 -15.31 11.36
CA SER A 276 27.39 -15.35 11.85
C SER A 276 28.05 -14.16 11.20
N THR A 277 28.33 -13.14 12.00
CA THR A 277 29.23 -12.07 11.65
C THR A 277 30.52 -12.78 11.31
N VAL A 278 30.66 -13.18 10.04
CA VAL A 278 31.96 -13.50 9.50
C VAL A 278 32.71 -12.19 9.59
N ALA A 279 33.35 -11.98 10.71
CA ALA A 279 34.46 -11.06 10.84
C ALA A 279 35.56 -11.61 9.93
N SER A 280 35.33 -11.50 8.63
CA SER A 280 36.35 -11.66 7.63
C SER A 280 37.29 -10.47 7.82
N SER A 281 38.42 -10.72 8.38
CA SER A 281 39.62 -9.87 8.34
C SER A 281 40.23 -9.85 6.92
N ALA A 282 39.35 -9.90 5.89
CA ALA A 282 39.75 -9.64 4.52
C ALA A 282 39.96 -8.13 4.38
N VAL A 283 41.07 -7.74 3.77
CA VAL A 283 41.33 -6.40 3.25
C VAL A 283 40.04 -5.90 2.60
N LEU A 284 39.41 -4.87 3.17
CA LEU A 284 38.19 -4.30 2.61
C LEU A 284 38.56 -3.74 1.26
N ASP A 285 37.92 -4.22 0.19
CA ASP A 285 38.00 -3.61 -1.14
C ASP A 285 37.67 -2.12 -1.00
N GLU A 286 38.20 -1.28 -1.91
CA GLU A 286 37.82 0.11 -1.95
C GLU A 286 36.29 0.27 -2.16
N PRO A 287 35.63 1.18 -1.44
CA PRO A 287 34.18 1.36 -1.59
C PRO A 287 33.85 1.87 -3.01
N VAL A 288 32.83 1.30 -3.64
CA VAL A 288 32.31 1.78 -4.93
C VAL A 288 31.48 3.03 -4.80
N VAL A 289 30.88 3.26 -3.62
CA VAL A 289 30.22 4.51 -3.24
C VAL A 289 30.65 4.86 -1.83
N GLU A 290 31.02 6.11 -1.59
CA GLU A 290 31.37 6.62 -0.27
C GLU A 290 30.70 7.97 -0.02
N LEU A 291 29.91 8.04 1.05
CA LEU A 291 29.42 9.29 1.61
C LEU A 291 30.34 9.69 2.76
N VAL A 292 30.80 10.94 2.79
CA VAL A 292 31.68 11.46 3.83
C VAL A 292 31.04 12.71 4.44
N ASP A 293 30.61 12.60 5.68
CA ASP A 293 30.03 13.67 6.50
C ASP A 293 28.94 14.49 5.78
N VAL A 294 28.01 13.78 5.12
CA VAL A 294 26.98 14.37 4.25
C VAL A 294 25.85 14.99 5.05
N TYR A 295 25.65 16.29 4.87
CA TYR A 295 24.50 17.05 5.38
C TYR A 295 23.56 17.43 4.25
N LYS A 296 22.25 17.41 4.51
CA LYS A 296 21.24 17.96 3.60
C LYS A 296 20.15 18.70 4.34
N LYS A 297 19.94 19.96 3.94
CA LYS A 297 18.82 20.80 4.38
C LYS A 297 17.85 21.04 3.22
N PHE A 298 16.56 21.11 3.53
CA PHE A 298 15.50 21.60 2.66
C PHE A 298 14.78 22.71 3.42
N GLY A 299 14.97 23.96 3.00
CA GLY A 299 14.58 25.12 3.80
C GLY A 299 15.21 25.05 5.20
N GLU A 300 14.40 25.21 6.23
CA GLU A 300 14.86 25.14 7.63
C GLU A 300 15.05 23.69 8.15
N LYS A 301 14.54 22.69 7.44
CA LYS A 301 14.57 21.29 7.88
C LYS A 301 15.86 20.60 7.47
N THR A 302 16.70 20.20 8.45
CA THR A 302 17.85 19.32 8.21
C THR A 302 17.39 17.86 8.17
N VAL A 303 17.60 17.19 7.01
CA VAL A 303 17.19 15.80 6.78
C VAL A 303 18.36 14.83 6.95
N LEU A 304 19.54 15.16 6.45
CA LEU A 304 20.77 14.38 6.69
C LEU A 304 21.69 15.19 7.60
N LYS A 305 22.30 14.53 8.59
CA LYS A 305 23.07 15.15 9.65
C LYS A 305 24.41 14.40 9.82
N GLY A 306 25.39 14.67 8.94
CA GLY A 306 26.71 14.06 9.01
C GLY A 306 26.70 12.57 8.68
N VAL A 307 26.05 12.18 7.57
CA VAL A 307 25.97 10.78 7.16
C VAL A 307 27.26 10.35 6.49
N SER A 308 27.94 9.35 7.07
CA SER A 308 29.09 8.68 6.47
C SER A 308 28.73 7.21 6.23
N LEU A 309 28.88 6.75 4.97
CA LEU A 309 28.45 5.41 4.55
C LEU A 309 29.32 4.92 3.39
N PRO A 310 30.13 3.87 3.58
CA PRO A 310 30.78 3.17 2.50
C PRO A 310 29.88 2.04 1.95
N ILE A 311 29.83 1.88 0.63
CA ILE A 311 29.20 0.76 -0.06
C ILE A 311 30.27 -0.01 -0.82
N TYR A 312 30.44 -1.29 -0.51
CA TYR A 312 31.50 -2.12 -1.04
C TYR A 312 31.04 -2.95 -2.27
N PRO A 313 31.95 -3.26 -3.20
CA PRO A 313 31.63 -4.08 -4.36
C PRO A 313 31.20 -5.50 -3.94
N LYS A 314 30.33 -6.11 -4.74
CA LYS A 314 29.82 -7.48 -4.53
C LYS A 314 29.15 -7.74 -3.19
N LYS A 315 28.76 -6.69 -2.47
CA LYS A 315 28.02 -6.78 -1.20
C LYS A 315 26.65 -6.11 -1.29
N ILE A 316 25.71 -6.57 -0.48
CA ILE A 316 24.40 -5.95 -0.32
C ILE A 316 24.46 -5.06 0.93
N THR A 317 24.27 -3.77 0.75
CA THR A 317 24.13 -2.80 1.84
C THR A 317 22.66 -2.48 2.04
N VAL A 318 22.14 -2.73 3.25
CA VAL A 318 20.73 -2.48 3.59
C VAL A 318 20.63 -1.24 4.47
N LEU A 319 19.87 -0.23 4.01
CA LEU A 319 19.56 0.97 4.78
C LEU A 319 18.26 0.79 5.55
N ILE A 320 18.35 0.71 6.88
CA ILE A 320 17.20 0.53 7.78
C ILE A 320 16.93 1.85 8.52
N GLY A 321 15.67 2.16 8.73
CA GLY A 321 15.26 3.34 9.52
C GLY A 321 13.76 3.62 9.36
N ALA A 322 13.21 4.42 10.27
CA ALA A 322 11.80 4.82 10.26
C ALA A 322 11.42 5.57 8.98
N SER A 323 10.12 5.61 8.67
CA SER A 323 9.61 6.41 7.55
C SER A 323 9.99 7.89 7.76
N GLY A 324 10.45 8.56 6.70
CA GLY A 324 10.90 9.96 6.77
C GLY A 324 12.32 10.17 7.33
N SER A 325 13.08 9.12 7.68
CA SER A 325 14.46 9.23 8.22
C SER A 325 15.52 9.65 7.18
N GLY A 326 15.14 9.87 5.92
CA GLY A 326 16.08 10.32 4.88
C GLY A 326 16.64 9.23 3.98
N LYS A 327 16.22 7.95 4.09
CA LYS A 327 16.72 6.83 3.24
C LYS A 327 16.64 7.11 1.74
N SER A 328 15.49 7.57 1.26
CA SER A 328 15.33 7.93 -0.16
C SER A 328 16.15 9.17 -0.54
N VAL A 329 16.42 10.05 0.42
CA VAL A 329 17.28 11.22 0.20
C VAL A 329 18.73 10.76 -0.01
N ILE A 330 19.22 9.78 0.77
CA ILE A 330 20.55 9.18 0.59
C ILE A 330 20.67 8.58 -0.82
N ILE A 331 19.70 7.76 -1.25
CA ILE A 331 19.72 7.16 -2.59
C ILE A 331 19.75 8.24 -3.69
N LYS A 332 18.95 9.30 -3.56
CA LYS A 332 18.96 10.43 -4.51
C LYS A 332 20.29 11.19 -4.55
N HIS A 333 20.99 11.26 -3.43
CA HIS A 333 22.34 11.83 -3.37
C HIS A 333 23.36 10.92 -4.08
N ILE A 334 23.32 9.61 -3.83
CA ILE A 334 24.16 8.61 -4.53
C ILE A 334 23.96 8.70 -6.04
N MET A 335 22.71 8.87 -6.50
CA MET A 335 22.40 9.04 -7.93
C MET A 335 22.78 10.43 -8.49
N GLY A 336 23.33 11.34 -7.65
CA GLY A 336 23.65 12.70 -8.04
C GLY A 336 22.43 13.54 -8.43
N LEU A 337 21.20 13.12 -8.03
CA LEU A 337 19.96 13.87 -8.25
C LEU A 337 19.83 15.05 -7.27
N PHE A 338 20.47 14.94 -6.11
CA PHE A 338 20.58 16.01 -5.12
C PHE A 338 22.04 16.28 -4.81
N LYS A 339 22.40 17.57 -4.73
CA LYS A 339 23.69 18.00 -4.18
C LYS A 339 23.59 18.09 -2.65
N PRO A 340 24.59 17.61 -1.91
CA PRO A 340 24.64 17.80 -0.46
C PRO A 340 24.75 19.28 -0.10
N THR A 341 24.31 19.66 1.11
CA THR A 341 24.53 21.00 1.65
C THR A 341 26.00 21.17 2.11
N SER A 342 26.57 20.11 2.69
CA SER A 342 27.98 19.97 3.00
C SER A 342 28.36 18.48 3.05
N GLY A 343 29.65 18.19 3.07
CA GLY A 343 30.17 16.84 2.94
C GLY A 343 30.41 16.44 1.48
N GLU A 344 30.89 15.24 1.27
CA GLU A 344 31.31 14.75 -0.05
C GLU A 344 30.69 13.37 -0.36
N ILE A 345 30.46 13.13 -1.66
CA ILE A 345 30.01 11.82 -2.15
C ILE A 345 30.96 11.41 -3.27
N LYS A 346 31.57 10.24 -3.12
CA LYS A 346 32.45 9.66 -4.12
C LYS A 346 31.81 8.41 -4.75
N ILE A 347 31.97 8.26 -6.04
CA ILE A 347 31.56 7.08 -6.80
C ILE A 347 32.79 6.60 -7.58
N PHE A 348 33.17 5.34 -7.37
CA PHE A 348 34.42 4.76 -7.88
C PHE A 348 35.66 5.62 -7.55
N GLY A 349 35.68 6.18 -6.33
CA GLY A 349 36.75 7.04 -5.83
C GLY A 349 36.70 8.51 -6.29
N GLU A 350 35.84 8.85 -7.26
CA GLU A 350 35.73 10.23 -7.79
C GLU A 350 34.58 11.03 -7.12
N PRO A 351 34.84 12.27 -6.67
CA PRO A 351 33.83 13.11 -6.06
C PRO A 351 32.81 13.61 -7.08
N ILE A 352 31.52 13.23 -6.94
CA ILE A 352 30.47 13.61 -7.87
C ILE A 352 30.06 15.09 -7.81
N GLY A 353 30.38 15.77 -6.71
CA GLY A 353 30.05 17.19 -6.53
C GLY A 353 30.80 18.12 -7.48
N ALA A 354 31.98 17.69 -7.97
CA ALA A 354 32.82 18.41 -8.92
C ALA A 354 32.56 18.03 -10.40
N MET A 355 31.74 17.00 -10.65
CA MET A 355 31.43 16.54 -12.00
C MET A 355 30.46 17.50 -12.71
N ASP A 356 30.70 17.72 -13.99
CA ASP A 356 29.69 18.32 -14.85
C ASP A 356 28.55 17.31 -15.17
N GLU A 357 27.47 17.80 -15.75
CA GLU A 357 26.29 16.97 -16.04
C GLU A 357 26.59 15.86 -17.05
N PHE A 358 27.55 16.06 -17.96
CA PHE A 358 27.94 15.06 -18.94
C PHE A 358 28.63 13.87 -18.24
N LYS A 359 29.64 14.14 -17.44
CA LYS A 359 30.38 13.13 -16.66
C LYS A 359 29.46 12.44 -15.63
N LEU A 360 28.57 13.18 -15.00
CA LEU A 360 27.59 12.62 -14.08
C LEU A 360 26.61 11.66 -14.78
N ASN A 361 26.20 11.95 -16.01
CA ASN A 361 25.36 11.06 -16.81
C ASN A 361 26.12 9.80 -17.26
N GLU A 362 27.43 9.86 -17.47
CA GLU A 362 28.23 8.64 -17.72
C GLU A 362 28.27 7.75 -16.47
N VAL A 363 28.49 8.33 -15.29
CA VAL A 363 28.46 7.59 -14.02
C VAL A 363 27.07 6.97 -13.76
N ARG A 364 25.99 7.69 -14.04
CA ARG A 364 24.62 7.19 -13.91
C ARG A 364 24.33 5.97 -14.80
N ARG A 365 25.06 5.76 -15.89
CA ARG A 365 24.93 4.55 -16.72
C ARG A 365 25.34 3.27 -16.00
N ASP A 366 26.18 3.37 -14.99
CA ASP A 366 26.61 2.23 -14.18
C ASP A 366 25.61 1.86 -13.09
N PHE A 367 24.51 2.62 -12.92
CA PHE A 367 23.47 2.36 -11.94
C PHE A 367 22.24 1.70 -12.55
N GLY A 368 21.68 0.74 -11.82
CA GLY A 368 20.32 0.25 -11.98
C GLY A 368 19.45 0.72 -10.82
N LEU A 369 18.35 1.39 -11.09
CA LEU A 369 17.45 1.88 -10.04
C LEU A 369 16.07 1.22 -10.15
N LEU A 370 15.67 0.54 -9.08
CA LEU A 370 14.32 0.04 -8.90
C LEU A 370 13.54 1.01 -8.00
N PHE A 371 12.54 1.66 -8.56
CA PHE A 371 11.66 2.56 -7.81
C PHE A 371 10.62 1.79 -6.98
N GLN A 372 10.17 2.38 -5.88
CA GLN A 372 9.17 1.80 -4.98
C GLN A 372 7.87 1.39 -5.71
N HIS A 373 7.41 2.18 -6.69
CA HIS A 373 6.22 1.95 -7.51
C HIS A 373 6.55 1.55 -8.96
N ALA A 374 7.69 0.86 -9.16
CA ALA A 374 8.21 0.44 -10.46
C ALA A 374 8.43 1.57 -11.48
N ALA A 375 7.69 2.67 -11.43
CA ALA A 375 7.77 3.84 -12.33
C ALA A 375 7.81 3.43 -13.81
N LEU A 376 6.87 2.58 -14.23
CA LEU A 376 6.74 2.16 -15.61
C LEU A 376 6.17 3.31 -16.47
N LEU A 377 6.52 3.31 -17.73
CA LEU A 377 5.97 4.21 -18.74
C LEU A 377 4.63 3.61 -19.22
N ASP A 378 3.52 4.24 -18.89
CA ASP A 378 2.18 3.69 -19.10
C ASP A 378 1.78 3.53 -20.58
N TRP A 379 2.46 4.24 -21.47
CA TRP A 379 2.27 4.18 -22.93
C TRP A 379 3.16 3.18 -23.65
N LEU A 380 3.96 2.41 -22.93
CA LEU A 380 4.83 1.36 -23.45
C LEU A 380 4.40 0.00 -22.92
N THR A 381 4.51 -1.03 -23.73
CA THR A 381 4.31 -2.42 -23.31
C THR A 381 5.37 -2.83 -22.29
N VAL A 382 5.19 -4.00 -21.66
CA VAL A 382 6.18 -4.59 -20.75
C VAL A 382 7.54 -4.74 -21.45
N GLU A 383 7.58 -5.32 -22.66
CA GLU A 383 8.80 -5.50 -23.43
C GLU A 383 9.47 -4.16 -23.75
N GLU A 384 8.69 -3.17 -24.14
CA GLU A 384 9.19 -1.84 -24.46
C GLU A 384 9.70 -1.08 -23.23
N ASN A 385 9.05 -1.22 -22.07
CA ASN A 385 9.54 -0.69 -20.80
C ASN A 385 10.92 -1.27 -20.44
N VAL A 386 11.12 -2.58 -20.62
CA VAL A 386 12.41 -3.24 -20.37
C VAL A 386 13.45 -2.81 -21.41
N ALA A 387 13.07 -2.65 -22.67
CA ALA A 387 13.96 -2.22 -23.75
C ALA A 387 14.37 -0.75 -23.66
N PHE A 388 13.55 0.10 -22.99
CA PHE A 388 13.71 1.55 -22.97
C PHE A 388 15.13 2.04 -22.63
N PRO A 389 15.77 1.62 -21.54
CA PRO A 389 17.11 2.10 -21.18
C PRO A 389 18.20 1.66 -22.18
N LEU A 390 18.02 0.57 -22.92
CA LEU A 390 18.94 0.14 -23.97
C LEU A 390 18.76 1.00 -25.23
N ARG A 391 17.53 1.38 -25.57
CA ARG A 391 17.22 2.29 -26.70
C ARG A 391 17.85 3.66 -26.46
N GLU A 392 17.69 4.22 -25.24
CA GLU A 392 18.32 5.49 -24.84
C GLU A 392 19.87 5.45 -24.92
N ARG A 393 20.46 4.28 -24.68
CA ARG A 393 21.92 4.07 -24.82
C ARG A 393 22.34 3.79 -26.26
N LYS A 394 21.41 3.82 -27.22
CA LYS A 394 21.64 3.55 -28.65
C LYS A 394 22.27 2.16 -28.92
N VAL A 395 21.92 1.17 -28.10
CA VAL A 395 22.36 -0.23 -28.32
C VAL A 395 21.76 -0.76 -29.64
N PRO A 396 22.49 -1.57 -30.41
CA PRO A 396 21.98 -2.14 -31.66
C PRO A 396 20.69 -2.94 -31.46
N ARG A 397 19.72 -2.83 -32.38
CA ARG A 397 18.39 -3.44 -32.27
C ARG A 397 18.44 -4.96 -32.04
N LYS A 398 19.36 -5.67 -32.67
CA LYS A 398 19.52 -7.12 -32.47
C LYS A 398 19.91 -7.43 -31.04
N GLU A 399 20.89 -6.73 -30.52
CA GLU A 399 21.34 -6.91 -29.12
C GLU A 399 20.26 -6.53 -28.08
N ILE A 400 19.46 -5.49 -28.36
CA ILE A 400 18.30 -5.14 -27.51
C ILE A 400 17.34 -6.34 -27.42
N LYS A 401 16.99 -6.93 -28.58
CA LYS A 401 16.05 -8.05 -28.66
C LYS A 401 16.55 -9.25 -27.84
N ASP A 402 17.82 -9.59 -27.99
CA ASP A 402 18.42 -10.74 -27.31
C ASP A 402 18.50 -10.52 -25.79
N ARG A 403 18.93 -9.33 -25.34
CA ARG A 403 19.01 -8.99 -23.91
C ARG A 403 17.64 -8.89 -23.26
N VAL A 404 16.66 -8.30 -23.94
CA VAL A 404 15.30 -8.16 -23.42
C VAL A 404 14.65 -9.53 -23.28
N HIS A 405 14.82 -10.41 -24.28
CA HIS A 405 14.29 -11.77 -24.22
C HIS A 405 14.86 -12.55 -23.03
N ASP A 406 16.19 -12.58 -22.86
CA ASP A 406 16.85 -13.24 -21.73
C ASP A 406 16.34 -12.73 -20.38
N ILE A 407 16.16 -11.40 -20.23
CA ILE A 407 15.74 -10.83 -18.96
C ILE A 407 14.26 -11.06 -18.65
N LEU A 408 13.39 -11.07 -19.69
CA LEU A 408 11.97 -11.41 -19.53
C LEU A 408 11.79 -12.86 -19.03
N GLU A 409 12.58 -13.80 -19.56
CA GLU A 409 12.58 -15.19 -19.10
C GLU A 409 13.05 -15.29 -17.65
N ARG A 410 14.19 -14.70 -17.29
CA ARG A 410 14.77 -14.73 -15.94
C ARG A 410 13.88 -14.09 -14.88
N THR A 411 13.06 -13.14 -15.28
CA THR A 411 12.12 -12.43 -14.36
C THR A 411 10.71 -13.01 -14.41
N PHE A 412 10.47 -14.08 -15.18
CA PHE A 412 9.18 -14.77 -15.30
C PHE A 412 8.03 -13.83 -15.71
N ILE A 413 8.25 -13.05 -16.76
CA ILE A 413 7.29 -12.08 -17.31
C ILE A 413 7.14 -12.16 -18.83
N THR A 414 7.62 -13.24 -19.46
CA THR A 414 7.54 -13.44 -20.91
C THR A 414 6.09 -13.53 -21.40
N ASP A 415 5.21 -14.12 -20.58
CA ASP A 415 3.77 -14.30 -20.87
C ASP A 415 2.97 -12.98 -20.92
N ILE A 416 3.53 -11.91 -20.35
CA ILE A 416 2.88 -10.59 -20.29
C ILE A 416 3.63 -9.52 -21.10
N LYS A 417 4.61 -9.89 -21.93
CA LYS A 417 5.51 -8.95 -22.62
C LYS A 417 4.78 -7.89 -23.47
N ASP A 418 3.66 -8.28 -24.07
CA ASP A 418 2.87 -7.42 -24.97
C ASP A 418 1.79 -6.61 -24.24
N ARG A 419 1.65 -6.77 -22.90
CA ARG A 419 0.65 -6.04 -22.10
C ARG A 419 1.14 -4.66 -21.69
N MET A 420 0.17 -3.77 -21.48
CA MET A 420 0.41 -2.43 -20.93
C MET A 420 0.51 -2.47 -19.40
N PRO A 421 1.18 -1.51 -18.74
CA PRO A 421 1.26 -1.45 -17.28
C PRO A 421 -0.09 -1.46 -16.55
N GLY A 422 -1.14 -0.89 -17.16
CA GLY A 422 -2.50 -0.91 -16.60
C GLY A 422 -3.15 -2.30 -16.56
N GLU A 423 -2.66 -3.26 -17.34
CA GLU A 423 -3.22 -4.61 -17.50
C GLU A 423 -2.53 -5.67 -16.64
N ILE A 424 -1.52 -5.29 -15.87
CA ILE A 424 -0.70 -6.19 -15.08
C ILE A 424 -0.80 -5.88 -13.58
N SER A 425 -0.60 -6.91 -12.75
CA SER A 425 -0.64 -6.78 -11.30
C SER A 425 0.56 -5.98 -10.74
N GLU A 426 0.44 -5.43 -9.53
CA GLU A 426 1.54 -4.71 -8.86
C GLU A 426 2.80 -5.59 -8.68
N GLY A 427 2.64 -6.89 -8.42
CA GLY A 427 3.76 -7.82 -8.37
C GLY A 427 4.47 -7.97 -9.72
N GLN A 428 3.69 -8.03 -10.81
CA GLN A 428 4.23 -8.05 -12.17
C GLN A 428 4.91 -6.71 -12.52
N LYS A 429 4.32 -5.57 -12.16
CA LYS A 429 4.96 -4.25 -12.33
C LYS A 429 6.32 -4.17 -11.67
N LYS A 430 6.46 -4.71 -10.45
CA LYS A 430 7.74 -4.78 -9.72
C LYS A 430 8.77 -5.62 -10.48
N ARG A 431 8.36 -6.78 -11.03
CA ARG A 431 9.24 -7.63 -11.85
C ARG A 431 9.69 -6.92 -13.13
N VAL A 432 8.78 -6.20 -13.81
CA VAL A 432 9.10 -5.38 -14.98
C VAL A 432 10.08 -4.27 -14.61
N GLY A 433 9.85 -3.57 -13.48
CA GLY A 433 10.78 -2.56 -12.97
C GLY A 433 12.17 -3.13 -12.67
N LEU A 434 12.23 -4.34 -12.09
CA LEU A 434 13.48 -5.06 -11.86
C LEU A 434 14.16 -5.43 -13.19
N ALA A 435 13.43 -6.02 -14.13
CA ALA A 435 13.93 -6.37 -15.45
C ALA A 435 14.53 -5.14 -16.16
N ARG A 436 13.81 -4.00 -16.14
CA ARG A 436 14.29 -2.74 -16.69
C ARG A 436 15.56 -2.22 -16.02
N ALA A 437 15.71 -2.40 -14.71
CA ALA A 437 16.89 -1.95 -13.98
C ALA A 437 18.13 -2.80 -14.31
N ILE A 438 17.98 -4.13 -14.46
CA ILE A 438 19.11 -5.05 -14.64
C ILE A 438 19.49 -5.31 -16.12
N VAL A 439 18.62 -5.02 -17.09
CA VAL A 439 18.87 -5.27 -18.53
C VAL A 439 20.11 -4.53 -19.06
N THR A 440 20.46 -3.41 -18.42
CA THR A 440 21.65 -2.61 -18.74
C THR A 440 22.94 -3.18 -18.17
N ARG A 441 22.87 -4.24 -17.35
CA ARG A 441 24.00 -4.84 -16.60
C ARG A 441 24.74 -3.81 -15.76
N PRO A 442 24.05 -3.13 -14.83
CA PRO A 442 24.66 -2.07 -14.01
C PRO A 442 25.73 -2.64 -13.07
N LYS A 443 26.71 -1.80 -12.70
CA LYS A 443 27.73 -2.14 -11.69
C LYS A 443 27.20 -1.97 -10.26
N ILE A 444 26.24 -1.04 -10.07
CA ILE A 444 25.61 -0.74 -8.78
C ILE A 444 24.09 -0.81 -8.97
N MET A 445 23.38 -1.44 -8.03
CA MET A 445 21.93 -1.58 -8.06
C MET A 445 21.31 -1.19 -6.72
#